data_48b3ce8bbb60872080534558acf65c99
#
_entry.id   48b3ce8bbb60872080534558acf65c99
#
_cell.length_a   1.000
_cell.length_b   1.000
_cell.length_c   1.000
_cell.angle_alpha   90.00
_cell.angle_beta   90.00
_cell.angle_gamma   90.00
#
_symmetry.space_group_name_H-M   'P 1'
#
loop_
_entity.id
_entity.type
_entity.pdbx_description
1 polymer ?
#
loop_
_entity_poly.entity_id
_entity_poly.type
_entity_poly.pdbx_seq_one_letter_code
_entity_poly.pdbx_strand_id
1 'polypeptide(L)'
;MNAFSARTGPGPGTDSPVCDLRRLRITLGANAGFSTITGLVLLADPNGAAGLIGGSHPGWVRIVGSALLPFAAGVAGVAGSRQRTLLGLAPVIIVADFAWVLGSARIIAAAWFSPRGNAVVVLVAVVVAALGWRQLVHWRRARRSNFTEEEHQMTTACATAPQAMRRRR
;
A
#
# COMPACT_ATOMS: atom_id res chain seq x y z
N MET A 1 35.20 -41.18 15.40
CA MET A 1 34.53 -40.07 16.08
C MET A 1 34.01 -39.14 15.01
N ASN A 2 32.74 -39.27 14.64
CA ASN A 2 32.11 -38.48 13.59
C ASN A 2 31.43 -37.24 14.23
N ALA A 3 32.00 -36.07 13.96
CA ALA A 3 31.38 -34.78 14.36
C ALA A 3 30.10 -34.57 13.54
N PHE A 4 28.97 -34.69 14.21
CA PHE A 4 27.63 -34.39 13.69
C PHE A 4 27.53 -32.88 13.52
N SER A 5 27.77 -32.37 12.30
CA SER A 5 27.53 -30.98 11.95
C SER A 5 26.01 -30.73 12.06
N ALA A 6 25.58 -30.18 13.19
CA ALA A 6 24.21 -29.69 13.36
C ALA A 6 23.98 -28.57 12.34
N ARG A 7 23.30 -28.92 11.26
CA ARG A 7 22.73 -27.95 10.32
C ARG A 7 21.68 -27.15 11.08
N THR A 8 22.04 -25.97 11.57
CA THR A 8 21.09 -24.95 12.03
C THR A 8 20.24 -24.56 10.82
N GLY A 9 19.08 -25.21 10.69
CA GLY A 9 18.05 -24.81 9.74
C GLY A 9 17.63 -23.36 10.00
N PRO A 10 17.16 -22.61 8.98
CA PRO A 10 16.67 -21.27 9.17
C PRO A 10 15.55 -21.30 10.21
N GLY A 11 15.72 -20.50 11.27
CA GLY A 11 14.75 -20.39 12.36
C GLY A 11 13.38 -19.96 11.84
N PRO A 12 12.28 -20.38 12.50
CA PRO A 12 10.92 -19.98 12.13
C PRO A 12 10.76 -18.48 12.41
N GLY A 13 10.80 -17.64 11.36
CA GLY A 13 10.53 -16.20 11.52
C GLY A 13 11.10 -15.26 10.46
N THR A 14 11.90 -15.70 9.52
CA THR A 14 12.30 -14.85 8.40
C THR A 14 11.25 -14.92 7.29
N ASP A 15 10.22 -14.05 7.39
CA ASP A 15 9.32 -13.80 6.26
C ASP A 15 10.20 -13.45 5.04
N SER A 16 10.18 -14.32 4.03
CA SER A 16 10.94 -14.12 2.79
C SER A 16 10.53 -12.79 2.14
N PRO A 17 11.47 -12.01 1.55
CA PRO A 17 11.16 -10.76 0.83
C PRO A 17 10.04 -10.90 -0.20
N VAL A 18 9.94 -12.08 -0.80
CA VAL A 18 8.87 -12.44 -1.76
C VAL A 18 7.48 -12.42 -1.10
N CYS A 19 7.37 -12.84 0.17
CA CYS A 19 6.12 -12.84 0.91
C CYS A 19 5.64 -11.40 1.21
N ASP A 20 6.53 -10.49 1.58
CA ASP A 20 6.17 -9.11 1.86
C ASP A 20 5.77 -8.35 0.59
N LEU A 21 6.42 -8.58 -0.54
CA LEU A 21 6.00 -8.03 -1.83
C LEU A 21 4.62 -8.55 -2.25
N ARG A 22 4.34 -9.84 -2.07
CA ARG A 22 3.03 -10.40 -2.35
C ARG A 22 1.96 -9.80 -1.45
N ARG A 23 2.22 -9.65 -0.15
CA ARG A 23 1.31 -9.02 0.82
C ARG A 23 1.05 -7.55 0.46
N LEU A 24 2.08 -6.80 0.04
CA LEU A 24 1.94 -5.42 -0.44
C LEU A 24 1.03 -5.36 -1.67
N ARG A 25 1.19 -6.23 -2.65
CA ARG A 25 0.32 -6.30 -3.83
C ARG A 25 -1.14 -6.59 -3.47
N ILE A 26 -1.37 -7.53 -2.54
CA ILE A 26 -2.71 -7.88 -2.07
C ILE A 26 -3.37 -6.69 -1.37
N THR A 27 -2.64 -5.97 -0.51
CA THR A 27 -3.20 -4.80 0.20
C THR A 27 -3.47 -3.63 -0.74
N LEU A 28 -2.63 -3.39 -1.74
CA LEU A 28 -2.90 -2.41 -2.80
C LEU A 28 -4.11 -2.82 -3.65
N GLY A 29 -4.22 -4.09 -4.01
CA GLY A 29 -5.39 -4.62 -4.72
C GLY A 29 -6.69 -4.46 -3.91
N ALA A 30 -6.65 -4.71 -2.61
CA ALA A 30 -7.78 -4.48 -1.72
C ALA A 30 -8.16 -2.99 -1.64
N ASN A 31 -7.18 -2.10 -1.58
CA ASN A 31 -7.41 -0.65 -1.62
C ASN A 31 -8.05 -0.21 -2.95
N ALA A 32 -7.54 -0.69 -4.08
CA ALA A 32 -8.11 -0.43 -5.39
C ALA A 32 -9.57 -0.93 -5.47
N GLY A 33 -9.84 -2.16 -5.01
CA GLY A 33 -11.19 -2.72 -4.99
C GLY A 33 -12.14 -1.91 -4.12
N PHE A 34 -11.73 -1.55 -2.92
CA PHE A 34 -12.53 -0.71 -2.01
C PHE A 34 -12.84 0.66 -2.62
N SER A 35 -11.84 1.34 -3.19
CA SER A 35 -12.00 2.65 -3.85
C SER A 35 -12.90 2.55 -5.08
N THR A 36 -12.79 1.47 -5.87
CA THR A 36 -13.68 1.23 -7.02
C THR A 36 -15.12 1.07 -6.59
N ILE A 37 -15.38 0.18 -5.61
CA ILE A 37 -16.75 -0.06 -5.12
C ILE A 37 -17.33 1.23 -4.56
N THR A 38 -16.58 1.94 -3.72
CA THR A 38 -17.03 3.22 -3.14
C THR A 38 -17.32 4.24 -4.24
N GLY A 39 -16.43 4.40 -5.23
CA GLY A 39 -16.62 5.30 -6.35
C GLY A 39 -17.88 4.99 -7.16
N LEU A 40 -18.09 3.72 -7.48
CA LEU A 40 -19.27 3.27 -8.21
C LEU A 40 -20.57 3.50 -7.44
N VAL A 41 -20.60 3.23 -6.13
CA VAL A 41 -21.77 3.47 -5.28
C VAL A 41 -22.12 4.96 -5.25
N LEU A 42 -21.12 5.84 -5.10
CA LEU A 42 -21.33 7.29 -5.10
C LEU A 42 -21.82 7.83 -6.45
N LEU A 43 -21.45 7.19 -7.56
CA LEU A 43 -21.88 7.58 -8.90
C LEU A 43 -23.25 6.99 -9.26
N ALA A 44 -23.58 5.81 -8.76
CA ALA A 44 -24.86 5.14 -9.06
C ALA A 44 -26.05 5.87 -8.39
N ASP A 45 -25.89 6.31 -7.14
CA ASP A 45 -26.92 7.07 -6.43
C ASP A 45 -26.31 8.25 -5.64
N PRO A 46 -25.96 9.34 -6.33
CA PRO A 46 -25.37 10.51 -5.68
C PRO A 46 -26.38 11.26 -4.80
N ASN A 47 -27.68 11.17 -5.08
CA ASN A 47 -28.71 11.82 -4.28
C ASN A 47 -28.94 11.07 -2.96
N GLY A 48 -29.06 9.76 -3.01
CA GLY A 48 -29.17 8.91 -1.81
C GLY A 48 -27.93 9.03 -0.93
N ALA A 49 -26.72 9.01 -1.54
CA ALA A 49 -25.47 9.21 -0.81
C ALA A 49 -25.41 10.60 -0.15
N ALA A 50 -25.80 11.66 -0.85
CA ALA A 50 -25.88 13.02 -0.28
C ALA A 50 -26.89 13.11 0.86
N GLY A 51 -28.05 12.49 0.71
CA GLY A 51 -29.07 12.40 1.76
C GLY A 51 -28.60 11.65 3.00
N LEU A 52 -27.88 10.53 2.82
CA LEU A 52 -27.30 9.75 3.90
C LEU A 52 -26.25 10.55 4.70
N ILE A 53 -25.43 11.33 3.99
CA ILE A 53 -24.38 12.16 4.59
C ILE A 53 -24.98 13.39 5.28
N GLY A 54 -26.19 13.81 4.90
CA GLY A 54 -26.94 14.86 5.59
C GLY A 54 -26.57 16.27 5.16
N GLY A 55 -26.82 16.60 3.89
CA GLY A 55 -26.76 17.97 3.40
C GLY A 55 -25.62 18.32 2.44
N SER A 56 -24.83 17.35 2.02
CA SER A 56 -23.87 17.58 0.94
C SER A 56 -24.60 17.70 -0.41
N HIS A 57 -24.15 18.64 -1.25
CA HIS A 57 -24.66 18.75 -2.62
C HIS A 57 -24.33 17.46 -3.40
N PRO A 58 -25.28 16.84 -4.15
CA PRO A 58 -25.02 15.66 -4.98
C PRO A 58 -23.86 15.85 -5.96
N GLY A 59 -23.56 17.08 -6.36
CA GLY A 59 -22.42 17.43 -7.19
C GLY A 59 -21.08 17.06 -6.56
N TRP A 60 -20.89 17.30 -5.27
CA TRP A 60 -19.68 16.91 -4.56
C TRP A 60 -19.51 15.39 -4.48
N VAL A 61 -20.62 14.67 -4.24
CA VAL A 61 -20.62 13.20 -4.22
C VAL A 61 -20.17 12.64 -5.56
N ARG A 62 -20.66 13.21 -6.66
CA ARG A 62 -20.22 12.84 -8.03
C ARG A 62 -18.73 13.12 -8.26
N ILE A 63 -18.25 14.29 -7.84
CA ILE A 63 -16.82 14.65 -7.97
C ILE A 63 -15.95 13.64 -7.23
N VAL A 64 -16.29 13.31 -5.97
CA VAL A 64 -15.55 12.33 -5.18
C VAL A 64 -15.61 10.94 -5.83
N GLY A 65 -16.79 10.48 -6.24
CA GLY A 65 -16.95 9.20 -6.94
C GLY A 65 -16.12 9.12 -8.22
N SER A 66 -16.16 10.18 -9.04
CA SER A 66 -15.38 10.26 -10.29
C SER A 66 -13.87 10.30 -10.04
N ALA A 67 -13.40 10.92 -8.96
CA ALA A 67 -11.99 10.97 -8.61
C ALA A 67 -11.47 9.62 -8.06
N LEU A 68 -12.32 8.86 -7.37
CA LEU A 68 -11.96 7.56 -6.81
C LEU A 68 -11.67 6.51 -7.90
N LEU A 69 -12.34 6.55 -9.04
CA LEU A 69 -12.14 5.56 -10.11
C LEU A 69 -10.75 5.62 -10.75
N PRO A 70 -10.24 6.78 -11.25
CA PRO A 70 -8.88 6.87 -11.76
C PRO A 70 -7.83 6.64 -10.67
N PHE A 71 -8.08 7.04 -9.42
CA PHE A 71 -7.22 6.69 -8.31
C PHE A 71 -7.13 5.16 -8.14
N ALA A 72 -8.27 4.46 -8.09
CA ALA A 72 -8.32 3.01 -7.98
C ALA A 72 -7.62 2.30 -9.15
N ALA A 73 -7.81 2.79 -10.39
CA ALA A 73 -7.11 2.27 -11.56
C ALA A 73 -5.60 2.44 -11.45
N GLY A 74 -5.13 3.61 -10.97
CA GLY A 74 -3.71 3.86 -10.70
C GLY A 74 -3.14 2.91 -9.65
N VAL A 75 -3.84 2.70 -8.54
CA VAL A 75 -3.44 1.76 -7.46
C VAL A 75 -3.39 0.34 -7.99
N ALA A 76 -4.37 -0.11 -8.77
CA ALA A 76 -4.38 -1.43 -9.41
C ALA A 76 -3.20 -1.60 -10.38
N GLY A 77 -2.92 -0.58 -11.19
CA GLY A 77 -1.77 -0.55 -12.10
C GLY A 77 -0.44 -0.69 -11.35
N VAL A 78 -0.28 0.02 -10.23
CA VAL A 78 0.91 -0.11 -9.37
C VAL A 78 1.00 -1.50 -8.76
N ALA A 79 -0.11 -2.07 -8.27
CA ALA A 79 -0.14 -3.43 -7.72
C ALA A 79 0.28 -4.50 -8.73
N GLY A 80 -0.06 -4.33 -10.03
CA GLY A 80 0.33 -5.22 -11.13
C GLY A 80 1.72 -4.95 -11.71
N SER A 81 2.39 -3.86 -11.33
CA SER A 81 3.65 -3.41 -11.94
C SER A 81 4.88 -4.22 -11.50
N ARG A 82 6.02 -3.96 -12.18
CA ARG A 82 7.31 -4.53 -11.80
C ARG A 82 7.74 -4.04 -10.40
N GLN A 83 8.53 -4.85 -9.70
CA GLN A 83 8.97 -4.58 -8.33
C GLN A 83 9.54 -3.17 -8.10
N ARG A 84 10.39 -2.68 -9.01
CA ARG A 84 10.98 -1.33 -8.92
C ARG A 84 9.91 -0.24 -8.93
N THR A 85 8.95 -0.32 -9.86
CA THR A 85 7.83 0.61 -9.97
C THR A 85 6.92 0.52 -8.75
N LEU A 86 6.61 -0.70 -8.30
CA LEU A 86 5.82 -0.95 -7.10
C LEU A 86 6.45 -0.27 -5.87
N LEU A 87 7.73 -0.51 -5.60
CA LEU A 87 8.42 0.06 -4.44
C LEU A 87 8.60 1.58 -4.54
N GLY A 88 8.73 2.13 -5.76
CA GLY A 88 8.85 3.56 -6.00
C GLY A 88 7.54 4.32 -5.86
N LEU A 89 6.41 3.75 -6.32
CA LEU A 89 5.10 4.43 -6.33
C LEU A 89 4.23 4.11 -5.10
N ALA A 90 4.45 3.00 -4.40
CA ALA A 90 3.70 2.67 -3.19
C ALA A 90 3.68 3.80 -2.14
N PRO A 91 4.78 4.53 -1.87
CA PRO A 91 4.75 5.65 -0.93
C PRO A 91 3.77 6.76 -1.32
N VAL A 92 3.61 7.04 -2.62
CA VAL A 92 2.68 8.06 -3.11
C VAL A 92 1.25 7.66 -2.79
N ILE A 93 0.90 6.39 -2.98
CA ILE A 93 -0.43 5.86 -2.65
C ILE A 93 -0.66 5.93 -1.14
N ILE A 94 0.32 5.51 -0.33
CA ILE A 94 0.25 5.57 1.13
C ILE A 94 0.01 7.01 1.61
N VAL A 95 0.74 7.99 1.05
CA VAL A 95 0.55 9.41 1.38
C VAL A 95 -0.84 9.88 0.99
N ALA A 96 -1.35 9.46 -0.19
CA ALA A 96 -2.70 9.81 -0.63
C ALA A 96 -3.78 9.23 0.30
N ASP A 97 -3.63 7.98 0.77
CA ASP A 97 -4.53 7.35 1.74
C ASP A 97 -4.54 8.12 3.07
N PHE A 98 -3.37 8.50 3.60
CA PHE A 98 -3.30 9.31 4.83
C PHE A 98 -3.82 10.73 4.64
N ALA A 99 -3.59 11.36 3.49
CA ALA A 99 -4.14 12.67 3.16
C ALA A 99 -5.68 12.62 3.12
N TRP A 100 -6.26 11.53 2.58
CA TRP A 100 -7.70 11.29 2.61
C TRP A 100 -8.23 11.17 4.04
N VAL A 101 -7.56 10.39 4.91
CA VAL A 101 -7.95 10.23 6.32
C VAL A 101 -7.90 11.57 7.06
N LEU A 102 -6.84 12.36 6.87
CA LEU A 102 -6.72 13.69 7.48
C LEU A 102 -7.79 14.66 6.96
N GLY A 103 -8.08 14.64 5.65
CA GLY A 103 -9.15 15.41 5.03
C GLY A 103 -10.50 15.05 5.63
N SER A 104 -10.79 13.76 5.79
CA SER A 104 -12.02 13.26 6.44
C SER A 104 -12.15 13.75 7.88
N ALA A 105 -11.05 13.68 8.65
CA ALA A 105 -11.03 14.16 10.04
C ALA A 105 -11.33 15.67 10.13
N ARG A 106 -10.79 16.48 9.23
CA ARG A 106 -11.07 17.93 9.17
C ARG A 106 -12.52 18.23 8.84
N ILE A 107 -13.11 17.50 7.89
CA ILE A 107 -14.52 17.69 7.50
C ILE A 107 -15.43 17.31 8.66
N ILE A 108 -15.14 16.24 9.39
CA ILE A 108 -15.89 15.82 10.58
C ILE A 108 -15.79 16.88 11.67
N ALA A 109 -14.58 17.40 11.95
CA ALA A 109 -14.35 18.43 12.95
C ALA A 109 -15.07 19.75 12.62
N ALA A 110 -15.27 20.04 11.33
CA ALA A 110 -16.03 21.20 10.87
C ALA A 110 -17.55 21.02 10.93
N ALA A 111 -18.04 19.87 11.41
CA ALA A 111 -19.47 19.54 11.56
C ALA A 111 -20.30 19.72 10.26
N TRP A 112 -19.69 19.43 9.10
CA TRP A 112 -20.35 19.61 7.79
C TRP A 112 -21.42 18.56 7.50
N PHE A 113 -21.41 17.44 8.23
CA PHE A 113 -22.29 16.32 8.00
C PHE A 113 -23.22 16.04 9.18
N SER A 114 -24.32 15.36 8.90
CA SER A 114 -25.19 14.83 9.95
C SER A 114 -24.44 13.81 10.83
N PRO A 115 -24.92 13.49 12.03
CA PRO A 115 -24.33 12.45 12.87
C PRO A 115 -24.20 11.10 12.15
N ARG A 116 -25.18 10.73 11.31
CA ARG A 116 -25.12 9.51 10.48
C ARG A 116 -24.06 9.60 9.40
N GLY A 117 -23.96 10.76 8.73
CA GLY A 117 -22.92 11.03 7.74
C GLY A 117 -21.52 10.97 8.34
N ASN A 118 -21.32 11.56 9.51
CA ASN A 118 -20.06 11.45 10.24
C ASN A 118 -19.69 10.01 10.54
N ALA A 119 -20.63 9.17 10.98
CA ALA A 119 -20.38 7.76 11.24
C ALA A 119 -19.91 7.01 9.98
N VAL A 120 -20.54 7.27 8.82
CA VAL A 120 -20.14 6.67 7.54
C VAL A 120 -18.74 7.13 7.14
N VAL A 121 -18.44 8.42 7.23
CA VAL A 121 -17.12 8.96 6.89
C VAL A 121 -16.04 8.42 7.82
N VAL A 122 -16.32 8.30 9.12
CA VAL A 122 -15.40 7.69 10.10
C VAL A 122 -15.13 6.23 9.73
N LEU A 123 -16.16 5.45 9.41
CA LEU A 123 -15.99 4.04 9.02
C LEU A 123 -15.10 3.91 7.79
N VAL A 124 -15.35 4.70 6.75
CA VAL A 124 -14.53 4.72 5.54
C VAL A 124 -13.08 5.14 5.86
N ALA A 125 -12.91 6.20 6.66
CA ALA A 125 -11.58 6.68 7.06
C ALA A 125 -10.79 5.62 7.85
N VAL A 126 -11.45 4.87 8.74
CA VAL A 126 -10.81 3.76 9.50
C VAL A 126 -10.36 2.65 8.55
N VAL A 127 -11.18 2.26 7.58
CA VAL A 127 -10.82 1.23 6.59
C VAL A 127 -9.61 1.69 5.76
N VAL A 128 -9.63 2.94 5.26
CA VAL A 128 -8.51 3.49 4.48
C VAL A 128 -7.25 3.61 5.33
N ALA A 129 -7.36 4.06 6.59
CA ALA A 129 -6.22 4.12 7.51
C ALA A 129 -5.61 2.74 7.78
N ALA A 130 -6.43 1.72 7.97
CA ALA A 130 -5.97 0.35 8.17
C ALA A 130 -5.26 -0.21 6.94
N LEU A 131 -5.78 0.04 5.73
CA LEU A 131 -5.15 -0.34 4.47
C LEU A 131 -3.82 0.39 4.28
N GLY A 132 -3.79 1.72 4.44
CA GLY A 132 -2.58 2.53 4.33
C GLY A 132 -1.49 2.11 5.33
N TRP A 133 -1.88 1.80 6.57
CA TRP A 133 -0.96 1.28 7.59
C TRP A 133 -0.35 -0.07 7.19
N ARG A 134 -1.17 -1.02 6.72
CA ARG A 134 -0.69 -2.32 6.26
C ARG A 134 0.25 -2.18 5.06
N GLN A 135 -0.09 -1.32 4.09
CA GLN A 135 0.77 -0.99 2.96
C GLN A 135 2.13 -0.45 3.42
N LEU A 136 2.12 0.49 4.37
CA LEU A 136 3.34 1.09 4.94
C LEU A 136 4.25 0.04 5.60
N VAL A 137 3.67 -0.86 6.40
CA VAL A 137 4.43 -1.93 7.08
C VAL A 137 5.07 -2.88 6.06
N HIS A 138 4.31 -3.36 5.07
CA HIS A 138 4.83 -4.29 4.06
C HIS A 138 5.83 -3.62 3.14
N TRP A 139 5.59 -2.36 2.74
CA TRP A 139 6.54 -1.59 1.95
C TRP A 139 7.89 -1.39 2.67
N ARG A 140 7.86 -1.00 3.96
CA ARG A 140 9.08 -0.85 4.76
C ARG A 140 9.87 -2.14 4.88
N ARG A 141 9.19 -3.26 5.08
CA ARG A 141 9.84 -4.58 5.17
C ARG A 141 10.46 -4.97 3.83
N ALA A 142 9.69 -4.90 2.74
CA ALA A 142 10.17 -5.22 1.40
C ALA A 142 11.36 -4.34 0.96
N ARG A 143 11.37 -3.07 1.34
CA ARG A 143 12.48 -2.16 1.03
C ARG A 143 13.75 -2.52 1.78
N ARG A 144 13.66 -2.88 3.06
CA ARG A 144 14.83 -3.28 3.88
C ARG A 144 15.52 -4.52 3.32
N SER A 145 14.78 -5.54 2.92
CA SER A 145 15.33 -6.77 2.37
C SER A 145 16.10 -6.55 1.05
N ASN A 146 15.65 -5.64 0.19
CA ASN A 146 16.35 -5.32 -1.05
C ASN A 146 17.73 -4.67 -0.82
N PHE A 147 17.85 -3.79 0.18
CA PHE A 147 19.14 -3.17 0.51
C PHE A 147 20.17 -4.20 0.99
N THR A 148 19.75 -5.18 1.76
CA THR A 148 20.65 -6.22 2.28
C THR A 148 21.17 -7.14 1.17
N GLU A 149 20.35 -7.45 0.17
CA GLU A 149 20.77 -8.26 -0.98
C GLU A 149 21.76 -7.53 -1.90
N GLU A 150 21.54 -6.24 -2.16
CA GLU A 150 22.45 -5.42 -2.97
C GLU A 150 23.82 -5.26 -2.28
N GLU A 151 23.86 -5.06 -0.96
CA GLU A 151 25.08 -4.95 -0.18
C GLU A 151 25.89 -6.27 -0.19
N HIS A 152 25.18 -7.40 -0.07
CA HIS A 152 25.81 -8.72 -0.12
C HIS A 152 26.38 -9.04 -1.51
N GLN A 153 25.68 -8.66 -2.58
CA GLN A 153 26.16 -8.84 -3.95
C GLN A 153 27.38 -7.95 -4.25
N MET A 154 27.39 -6.70 -3.79
CA MET A 154 28.54 -5.79 -3.93
C MET A 154 29.77 -6.32 -3.19
N THR A 155 29.58 -6.79 -1.97
CA THR A 155 30.67 -7.34 -1.14
C THR A 155 31.26 -8.60 -1.77
N THR A 156 30.42 -9.47 -2.33
CA THR A 156 30.86 -10.70 -3.00
C THR A 156 31.57 -10.40 -4.33
N ALA A 157 31.07 -9.43 -5.10
CA ALA A 157 31.70 -8.99 -6.34
C ALA A 157 33.08 -8.36 -6.10
N CYS A 158 33.22 -7.55 -5.05
CA CYS A 158 34.50 -6.98 -4.65
C CYS A 158 35.51 -8.04 -4.17
N ALA A 159 35.04 -9.12 -3.49
CA ALA A 159 35.90 -10.20 -3.02
C ALA A 159 36.41 -11.09 -4.16
N THR A 160 35.65 -11.24 -5.24
CA THR A 160 36.01 -12.13 -6.38
C THR A 160 36.83 -11.43 -7.47
N ALA A 161 36.78 -10.10 -7.56
CA ALA A 161 37.49 -9.31 -8.58
C ALA A 161 39.04 -9.54 -8.59
N PRO A 162 39.76 -9.62 -7.45
CA PRO A 162 41.20 -9.83 -7.45
C PRO A 162 41.65 -11.21 -7.97
N GLN A 163 40.80 -12.24 -7.80
CA GLN A 163 41.13 -13.61 -8.23
C GLN A 163 41.03 -13.78 -9.75
N ALA A 164 40.13 -13.06 -10.42
CA ALA A 164 40.01 -13.12 -11.86
C ALA A 164 41.21 -12.50 -12.59
N MET A 165 41.84 -11.47 -12.01
CA MET A 165 43.07 -10.88 -12.56
C MET A 165 44.30 -11.77 -12.42
N ARG A 166 44.41 -12.59 -11.37
CA ARG A 166 45.54 -13.54 -11.18
C ARG A 166 45.52 -14.72 -12.15
N ARG A 167 44.37 -15.12 -12.68
CA ARG A 167 44.26 -16.24 -13.63
C ARG A 167 44.62 -15.87 -15.09
N ARG A 168 44.80 -14.61 -15.40
CA ARG A 168 45.16 -14.12 -16.76
C ARG A 168 46.66 -13.83 -16.94
N ARG A 169 47.49 -14.09 -15.91
CA ARG A 169 48.97 -14.08 -15.98
C ARG A 169 49.51 -15.52 -15.92
#